data_e6d2856a51128f4f2a129b888f67546c
#
_entry.id   e6d2856a51128f4f2a129b888f67546c
#
_cell.length_a   1.000
_cell.length_b   1.000
_cell.length_c   1.000
_cell.angle_alpha   90.00
_cell.angle_beta   90.00
_cell.angle_gamma   90.00
#
_symmetry.space_group_name_H-M   'P 1'
#
loop_
_entity.id
_entity.type
_entity.pdbx_description
1 polymer ?
#
loop_
_entity_poly.entity_id
_entity_poly.type
_entity_poly.pdbx_seq_one_letter_code
_entity_poly.pdbx_strand_id
1 'polypeptide(L)'
;MKLQVIFLKKKLIYYTLAIIVGLVMIALFLCFRKGSIPTFNIIDENKMIQADLTGDGTKDILYIKTEKDKYYIQINSGDNSYYLEPSKQINTVGNYCSEWPMRLTLIDVSRNNIPEVFTQASIDNQAISHVFLWNGKKFEDILCNTNNILGFIDSKNNKTPKVLSGNIKDGKISLVSYILIKNSLKSFEYNYLDNYMGKDTILGFVNLMTSFPLAELNISRDLFSPHLNGNTISLLSDLSSRKVSYNFQDAVFKDYKWDKNGNVTDLIWTLSFKETDSKNLKLIKNYTMELFLKLIPKDDKVSTFKISSINIK
;
A
#
# COMPACT_ATOMS: atom_id res chain seq x y z
N MET A 1 -54.35 23.81 -32.95
CA MET A 1 -53.41 23.62 -31.81
C MET A 1 -53.90 24.52 -30.68
N LYS A 2 -54.40 24.01 -29.54
CA LYS A 2 -54.84 24.82 -28.40
C LYS A 2 -53.61 25.04 -27.49
N LEU A 3 -53.16 26.27 -27.37
CA LEU A 3 -52.14 26.68 -26.41
C LEU A 3 -52.78 26.64 -25.01
N GLN A 4 -52.32 25.74 -24.12
CA GLN A 4 -52.63 25.79 -22.71
C GLN A 4 -51.58 26.63 -22.00
N VAL A 5 -51.94 27.75 -21.43
CA VAL A 5 -51.09 28.60 -20.63
C VAL A 5 -51.27 28.19 -19.16
N ILE A 6 -50.21 27.62 -18.56
CA ILE A 6 -50.21 27.22 -17.15
C ILE A 6 -49.50 28.35 -16.34
N PHE A 7 -50.27 28.99 -15.45
CA PHE A 7 -49.74 30.00 -14.53
C PHE A 7 -49.14 29.29 -13.26
N LEU A 8 -47.83 29.23 -13.18
CA LEU A 8 -47.16 28.69 -11.99
C LEU A 8 -47.01 29.80 -10.94
N LYS A 9 -47.33 29.49 -9.65
CA LYS A 9 -47.09 30.42 -8.54
C LYS A 9 -45.60 30.69 -8.41
N LYS A 10 -45.16 31.92 -8.26
CA LYS A 10 -43.73 32.32 -8.14
C LYS A 10 -42.96 31.48 -7.11
N LYS A 11 -43.58 31.14 -5.98
CA LYS A 11 -42.96 30.25 -4.96
C LYS A 11 -42.60 28.86 -5.50
N LEU A 12 -43.47 28.28 -6.37
CA LEU A 12 -43.21 26.97 -6.95
C LEU A 12 -42.02 26.98 -7.89
N ILE A 13 -41.83 28.07 -8.66
CA ILE A 13 -40.67 28.27 -9.54
C ILE A 13 -39.37 28.31 -8.72
N TYR A 14 -39.37 29.02 -7.59
CA TYR A 14 -38.17 29.08 -6.71
C TYR A 14 -37.84 27.71 -6.10
N TYR A 15 -38.84 26.93 -5.66
CA TYR A 15 -38.60 25.59 -5.13
C TYR A 15 -38.08 24.62 -6.20
N THR A 16 -38.65 24.65 -7.42
CA THR A 16 -38.13 23.80 -8.49
C THR A 16 -36.71 24.18 -8.90
N LEU A 17 -36.39 25.47 -8.96
CA LEU A 17 -35.03 25.93 -9.26
C LEU A 17 -34.05 25.50 -8.14
N ALA A 18 -34.42 25.62 -6.88
CA ALA A 18 -33.59 25.19 -5.75
C ALA A 18 -33.33 23.68 -5.78
N ILE A 19 -34.32 22.87 -6.12
CA ILE A 19 -34.19 21.41 -6.27
C ILE A 19 -33.24 21.09 -7.44
N ILE A 20 -33.37 21.75 -8.59
CA ILE A 20 -32.49 21.53 -9.74
C ILE A 20 -31.05 21.91 -9.38
N VAL A 21 -30.82 23.05 -8.74
CA VAL A 21 -29.48 23.46 -8.29
C VAL A 21 -28.91 22.46 -7.29
N GLY A 22 -29.72 21.96 -6.34
CA GLY A 22 -29.32 20.92 -5.40
C GLY A 22 -28.91 19.62 -6.10
N LEU A 23 -29.69 19.16 -7.07
CA LEU A 23 -29.35 17.97 -7.86
C LEU A 23 -28.08 18.14 -8.69
N VAL A 24 -27.89 19.32 -9.30
CA VAL A 24 -26.64 19.64 -10.04
C VAL A 24 -25.44 19.65 -9.08
N MET A 25 -25.56 20.23 -7.90
CA MET A 25 -24.50 20.24 -6.89
C MET A 25 -24.17 18.82 -6.42
N ILE A 26 -25.18 17.97 -6.20
CA ILE A 26 -24.97 16.56 -5.84
C ILE A 26 -24.31 15.80 -6.99
N ALA A 27 -24.75 16.00 -8.23
CA ALA A 27 -24.14 15.38 -9.40
C ALA A 27 -22.67 15.80 -9.58
N LEU A 28 -22.37 17.09 -9.45
CA LEU A 28 -21.00 17.60 -9.45
C LEU A 28 -20.18 16.99 -8.33
N PHE A 29 -20.70 16.94 -7.10
CA PHE A 29 -20.02 16.33 -5.96
C PHE A 29 -19.71 14.84 -6.18
N LEU A 30 -20.64 14.09 -6.81
CA LEU A 30 -20.43 12.69 -7.17
C LEU A 30 -19.42 12.53 -8.33
N CYS A 31 -19.43 13.41 -9.31
CA CYS A 31 -18.47 13.42 -10.41
C CYS A 31 -17.04 13.80 -9.95
N PHE A 32 -16.91 14.70 -8.96
CA PHE A 32 -15.62 15.10 -8.42
C PHE A 32 -15.07 14.11 -7.35
N ARG A 33 -15.85 13.15 -6.88
CA ARG A 33 -15.35 12.01 -6.13
C ARG A 33 -14.62 11.03 -7.04
N LYS A 34 -13.56 11.46 -7.72
CA LYS A 34 -12.57 10.53 -8.25
C LYS A 34 -11.85 9.91 -7.06
N GLY A 35 -12.33 8.76 -6.62
CA GLY A 35 -11.61 7.98 -5.64
C GLY A 35 -10.24 7.63 -6.21
N SER A 36 -9.16 8.06 -5.57
CA SER A 36 -7.85 7.46 -5.81
C SER A 36 -8.01 5.96 -5.59
N ILE A 37 -7.64 5.17 -6.56
CA ILE A 37 -7.69 3.71 -6.47
C ILE A 37 -6.43 3.26 -5.72
N PRO A 38 -6.46 3.02 -4.42
CA PRO A 38 -5.34 2.39 -3.75
C PRO A 38 -5.40 0.90 -4.09
N THR A 39 -4.67 0.49 -5.10
CA THR A 39 -4.59 -0.91 -5.50
C THR A 39 -3.34 -1.53 -4.89
N PHE A 40 -3.45 -2.07 -3.67
CA PHE A 40 -2.49 -3.04 -3.20
C PHE A 40 -2.82 -4.37 -3.87
N ASN A 41 -2.08 -4.74 -4.87
CA ASN A 41 -2.18 -6.06 -5.48
C ASN A 41 -0.86 -6.79 -5.28
N ILE A 42 -0.92 -7.93 -4.60
CA ILE A 42 0.04 -8.99 -4.84
C ILE A 42 -0.32 -9.52 -6.21
N ILE A 43 0.58 -9.43 -7.15
CA ILE A 43 0.30 -9.77 -8.52
C ILE A 43 0.67 -11.22 -8.74
N ASP A 44 -0.36 -12.05 -8.98
CA ASP A 44 -0.21 -13.30 -9.69
C ASP A 44 0.16 -13.02 -11.14
N GLU A 45 0.99 -13.88 -11.73
CA GLU A 45 1.67 -13.74 -13.03
C GLU A 45 0.78 -13.39 -14.25
N ASN A 46 -0.55 -13.37 -14.10
CA ASN A 46 -1.50 -13.13 -15.18
C ASN A 46 -2.49 -11.99 -14.90
N LYS A 47 -2.22 -11.12 -13.92
CA LYS A 47 -3.14 -10.00 -13.63
C LYS A 47 -2.83 -8.79 -14.50
N MET A 48 -3.81 -8.42 -15.31
CA MET A 48 -3.87 -7.11 -15.95
C MET A 48 -4.37 -6.06 -14.95
N ILE A 49 -3.67 -4.95 -14.85
CA ILE A 49 -4.11 -3.79 -14.09
C ILE A 49 -4.55 -2.71 -15.06
N GLN A 50 -5.70 -2.10 -14.80
CA GLN A 50 -6.22 -1.00 -15.62
C GLN A 50 -6.27 0.28 -14.80
N ALA A 51 -5.52 1.29 -15.25
CA ALA A 51 -5.50 2.64 -14.70
C ALA A 51 -5.06 3.63 -15.78
N ASP A 52 -5.44 4.89 -15.66
CA ASP A 52 -4.88 5.95 -16.50
C ASP A 52 -3.49 6.29 -15.97
N LEU A 53 -2.46 5.72 -16.60
CA LEU A 53 -1.04 5.83 -16.21
C LEU A 53 -0.28 6.86 -17.04
N THR A 54 -0.89 7.33 -18.15
CA THR A 54 -0.31 8.32 -19.05
C THR A 54 -1.01 9.68 -18.97
N GLY A 55 -2.17 9.76 -18.29
CA GLY A 55 -2.92 11.00 -18.09
C GLY A 55 -3.69 11.46 -19.33
N ASP A 56 -3.95 10.56 -20.27
CA ASP A 56 -4.73 10.85 -21.48
C ASP A 56 -6.24 10.76 -21.27
N GLY A 57 -6.68 10.36 -20.06
CA GLY A 57 -8.08 10.19 -19.68
C GLY A 57 -8.66 8.82 -20.03
N THR A 58 -7.89 7.94 -20.66
CA THR A 58 -8.25 6.55 -20.93
C THR A 58 -7.52 5.61 -19.97
N LYS A 59 -8.03 4.38 -19.84
CA LYS A 59 -7.36 3.37 -19.01
C LYS A 59 -6.31 2.65 -19.82
N ASP A 60 -5.09 2.73 -19.36
CA ASP A 60 -3.97 1.93 -19.83
C ASP A 60 -4.03 0.52 -19.24
N ILE A 61 -3.34 -0.41 -19.87
CA ILE A 61 -3.25 -1.79 -19.39
C ILE A 61 -1.79 -2.08 -19.01
N LEU A 62 -1.57 -2.35 -17.73
CA LEU A 62 -0.26 -2.77 -17.21
C LEU A 62 -0.20 -4.28 -17.11
N TYR A 63 0.85 -4.87 -17.68
CA TYR A 63 1.17 -6.30 -17.64
C TYR A 63 2.49 -6.52 -16.92
N ILE A 64 2.53 -7.56 -16.10
CA ILE A 64 3.78 -8.12 -15.61
C ILE A 64 4.05 -9.40 -16.38
N LYS A 65 5.23 -9.51 -16.93
CA LYS A 65 5.71 -10.65 -17.68
C LYS A 65 6.93 -11.21 -17.01
N THR A 66 7.12 -12.52 -17.12
CA THR A 66 8.32 -13.21 -16.64
C THR A 66 9.02 -13.84 -17.83
N GLU A 67 10.30 -13.56 -17.99
CA GLU A 67 11.14 -14.17 -19.02
C GLU A 67 12.51 -14.51 -18.40
N LYS A 68 12.93 -15.77 -18.51
CA LYS A 68 14.22 -16.26 -17.95
C LYS A 68 14.43 -15.82 -16.48
N ASP A 69 13.42 -16.05 -15.66
CA ASP A 69 13.40 -15.71 -14.23
C ASP A 69 13.53 -14.21 -13.89
N LYS A 70 13.26 -13.32 -14.85
CA LYS A 70 13.21 -11.87 -14.63
C LYS A 70 11.83 -11.32 -14.89
N TYR A 71 11.46 -10.34 -14.09
CA TYR A 71 10.25 -9.57 -14.34
C TYR A 71 10.47 -8.48 -15.39
N TYR A 72 9.44 -8.26 -16.20
CA TYR A 72 9.30 -7.15 -17.14
C TYR A 72 7.90 -6.55 -16.95
N ILE A 73 7.83 -5.23 -16.92
CA ILE A 73 6.56 -4.53 -16.79
C ILE A 73 6.31 -3.74 -18.06
N GLN A 74 5.18 -4.01 -18.70
CA GLN A 74 4.74 -3.33 -19.92
C GLN A 74 3.45 -2.61 -19.66
N ILE A 75 3.33 -1.38 -20.18
CA ILE A 75 2.11 -0.56 -20.15
C ILE A 75 1.70 -0.29 -21.59
N ASN A 76 0.45 -0.64 -21.93
CA ASN A 76 -0.16 -0.33 -23.22
C ASN A 76 -1.15 0.80 -23.04
N SER A 77 -0.94 1.89 -23.78
CA SER A 77 -1.79 3.08 -23.83
C SER A 77 -2.16 3.38 -25.28
N GLY A 78 -3.43 3.16 -25.64
CA GLY A 78 -3.85 3.22 -27.04
C GLY A 78 -2.99 2.31 -27.93
N ASP A 79 -2.40 2.87 -28.97
CA ASP A 79 -1.52 2.15 -29.92
C ASP A 79 -0.05 2.08 -29.44
N ASN A 80 0.28 2.66 -28.30
CA ASN A 80 1.65 2.71 -27.78
C ASN A 80 1.90 1.65 -26.72
N SER A 81 3.13 1.17 -26.67
CA SER A 81 3.61 0.25 -25.63
C SER A 81 4.86 0.81 -24.99
N TYR A 82 4.86 0.87 -23.67
CA TYR A 82 5.96 1.35 -22.86
C TYR A 82 6.47 0.24 -21.95
N TYR A 83 7.79 0.12 -21.81
CA TYR A 83 8.40 -0.75 -20.82
C TYR A 83 8.91 0.09 -19.66
N LEU A 84 8.74 -0.40 -18.43
CA LEU A 84 9.34 0.22 -17.25
C LEU A 84 10.81 -0.19 -17.20
N GLU A 85 11.67 0.71 -17.65
CA GLU A 85 13.10 0.52 -17.66
C GLU A 85 13.71 0.92 -16.32
N PRO A 86 14.33 -0.01 -15.57
CA PRO A 86 14.98 0.29 -14.31
C PRO A 86 16.19 1.21 -14.52
N SER A 87 16.56 1.94 -13.48
CA SER A 87 17.76 2.79 -13.50
C SER A 87 19.04 1.95 -13.61
N LYS A 88 20.15 2.61 -14.00
CA LYS A 88 21.45 1.95 -14.09
C LYS A 88 21.98 1.45 -12.74
N GLN A 89 21.48 1.97 -11.64
CA GLN A 89 21.91 1.60 -10.30
C GLN A 89 21.45 0.20 -9.89
N ILE A 90 20.19 -0.14 -10.23
CA ILE A 90 19.63 -1.48 -10.10
C ILE A 90 18.97 -1.78 -11.45
N ASN A 91 19.67 -2.51 -12.34
CA ASN A 91 19.31 -2.68 -13.73
C ASN A 91 18.27 -3.78 -13.99
N THR A 92 17.44 -4.09 -13.01
CA THR A 92 16.33 -5.05 -13.11
C THR A 92 15.19 -4.62 -12.19
N VAL A 93 13.97 -4.87 -12.61
CA VAL A 93 12.80 -4.68 -11.74
C VAL A 93 12.55 -5.87 -10.80
N GLY A 94 13.39 -6.88 -10.83
CA GLY A 94 13.38 -8.05 -9.95
C GLY A 94 13.43 -9.37 -10.68
N ASN A 95 13.81 -10.42 -9.92
CA ASN A 95 13.75 -11.79 -10.38
C ASN A 95 12.41 -12.42 -9.94
N TYR A 96 11.90 -13.31 -10.81
CA TYR A 96 10.76 -14.12 -10.45
C TYR A 96 11.14 -15.13 -9.38
N CYS A 97 10.38 -15.12 -8.30
CA CYS A 97 10.57 -16.02 -7.18
C CYS A 97 9.18 -16.33 -6.60
N SER A 98 8.75 -17.59 -6.68
CA SER A 98 7.42 -18.01 -6.24
C SER A 98 7.17 -17.76 -4.75
N GLU A 99 8.22 -17.86 -3.95
CA GLU A 99 8.20 -17.60 -2.51
C GLU A 99 8.40 -16.12 -2.15
N TRP A 100 8.67 -15.27 -3.14
CA TRP A 100 8.75 -13.81 -2.98
C TRP A 100 8.25 -13.10 -4.24
N PRO A 101 6.95 -13.19 -4.52
CA PRO A 101 6.37 -12.61 -5.73
C PRO A 101 6.48 -11.08 -5.72
N MET A 102 6.62 -10.49 -6.91
CA MET A 102 6.61 -9.04 -7.08
C MET A 102 5.31 -8.45 -6.54
N ARG A 103 5.42 -7.35 -5.81
CA ARG A 103 4.31 -6.52 -5.36
C ARG A 103 4.31 -5.22 -6.14
N LEU A 104 3.15 -4.82 -6.64
CA LEU A 104 2.96 -3.56 -7.36
C LEU A 104 1.89 -2.72 -6.66
N THR A 105 2.16 -1.43 -6.53
CA THR A 105 1.24 -0.45 -5.96
C THR A 105 1.12 0.73 -6.90
N LEU A 106 -0.11 1.11 -7.24
CA LEU A 106 -0.41 2.33 -7.97
C LEU A 106 -0.96 3.37 -6.99
N ILE A 107 -0.31 4.52 -6.92
CA ILE A 107 -0.75 5.62 -6.06
C ILE A 107 -0.28 6.96 -6.63
N ASP A 108 -1.20 7.92 -6.69
CA ASP A 108 -0.91 9.29 -7.12
C ASP A 108 -0.31 10.09 -5.95
N VAL A 109 1.02 10.08 -5.84
CA VAL A 109 1.74 10.87 -4.83
C VAL A 109 2.09 12.28 -5.31
N SER A 110 2.00 12.51 -6.62
CA SER A 110 2.19 13.83 -7.25
C SER A 110 0.95 14.72 -7.17
N ARG A 111 -0.24 14.12 -6.95
CA ARG A 111 -1.55 14.78 -6.95
C ARG A 111 -1.95 15.36 -8.31
N ASN A 112 -1.46 14.77 -9.39
CA ASN A 112 -1.80 15.14 -10.75
C ASN A 112 -2.87 14.25 -11.40
N ASN A 113 -3.45 13.32 -10.64
CA ASN A 113 -4.40 12.27 -11.04
C ASN A 113 -3.79 11.18 -11.95
N ILE A 114 -2.47 11.13 -12.09
CA ILE A 114 -1.74 10.07 -12.77
C ILE A 114 -0.97 9.29 -11.69
N PRO A 115 -1.30 8.03 -11.42
CA PRO A 115 -0.62 7.28 -10.38
C PRO A 115 0.80 6.92 -10.79
N GLU A 116 1.75 7.08 -9.88
CA GLU A 116 3.07 6.50 -9.98
C GLU A 116 3.01 4.99 -9.76
N VAL A 117 3.92 4.25 -10.41
CA VAL A 117 4.04 2.80 -10.29
C VAL A 117 5.15 2.46 -9.31
N PHE A 118 4.79 1.89 -8.18
CA PHE A 118 5.72 1.40 -7.16
C PHE A 118 5.85 -0.11 -7.27
N THR A 119 7.07 -0.62 -7.33
CA THR A 119 7.34 -2.06 -7.34
C THR A 119 8.20 -2.46 -6.16
N GLN A 120 7.91 -3.62 -5.59
CA GLN A 120 8.75 -4.34 -4.63
C GLN A 120 8.94 -5.76 -5.16
N ALA A 121 10.17 -6.18 -5.29
CA ALA A 121 10.54 -7.51 -5.73
C ALA A 121 11.85 -7.94 -5.04
N SER A 122 12.46 -9.02 -5.50
CA SER A 122 13.74 -9.47 -4.98
C SER A 122 14.74 -9.74 -6.08
N ILE A 123 16.01 -9.66 -5.71
CA ILE A 123 17.15 -10.16 -6.47
C ILE A 123 18.11 -10.83 -5.48
N ASP A 124 18.48 -12.08 -5.71
CA ASP A 124 19.42 -12.83 -4.86
C ASP A 124 19.07 -12.80 -3.37
N ASN A 125 17.78 -13.01 -3.04
CA ASN A 125 17.21 -12.90 -1.68
C ASN A 125 17.33 -11.51 -1.02
N GLN A 126 17.58 -10.47 -1.79
CA GLN A 126 17.56 -9.09 -1.33
C GLN A 126 16.34 -8.36 -1.91
N ALA A 127 15.63 -7.61 -1.08
CA ALA A 127 14.55 -6.76 -1.53
C ALA A 127 15.06 -5.65 -2.44
N ILE A 128 14.30 -5.34 -3.47
CA ILE A 128 14.49 -4.16 -4.30
C ILE A 128 13.17 -3.44 -4.50
N SER A 129 13.24 -2.13 -4.62
CA SER A 129 12.08 -1.28 -4.87
C SER A 129 12.39 -0.26 -5.94
N HIS A 130 11.41 0.00 -6.82
CA HIS A 130 11.47 1.06 -7.82
C HIS A 130 10.24 1.92 -7.77
N VAL A 131 10.36 3.17 -8.21
CA VAL A 131 9.26 4.10 -8.39
C VAL A 131 9.35 4.70 -9.78
N PHE A 132 8.34 4.40 -10.61
CA PHE A 132 8.26 4.90 -11.97
C PHE A 132 7.21 6.00 -12.07
N LEU A 133 7.59 7.10 -12.70
CA LEU A 133 6.75 8.27 -12.95
C LEU A 133 6.64 8.52 -14.44
N TRP A 134 5.43 8.80 -14.92
CA TRP A 134 5.20 9.27 -16.28
C TRP A 134 5.60 10.73 -16.43
N ASN A 135 6.53 11.02 -17.33
CA ASN A 135 7.03 12.38 -17.59
C ASN A 135 6.40 13.08 -18.79
N GLY A 136 5.34 12.50 -19.37
CA GLY A 136 4.68 12.96 -20.60
C GLY A 136 5.23 12.32 -21.89
N LYS A 137 6.31 11.52 -21.81
CA LYS A 137 6.92 10.82 -22.95
C LYS A 137 7.26 9.37 -22.67
N LYS A 138 7.73 9.08 -21.45
CA LYS A 138 8.13 7.75 -21.00
C LYS A 138 7.97 7.64 -19.48
N PHE A 139 8.01 6.44 -18.96
CA PHE A 139 8.15 6.18 -17.54
C PHE A 139 9.63 6.30 -17.14
N GLU A 140 9.88 7.07 -16.10
CA GLU A 140 11.23 7.27 -15.54
C GLU A 140 11.31 6.63 -14.15
N ASP A 141 12.36 5.84 -13.90
CA ASP A 141 12.67 5.32 -12.56
C ASP A 141 13.28 6.45 -11.72
N ILE A 142 12.46 7.05 -10.87
CA ILE A 142 12.79 8.23 -10.06
C ILE A 142 13.33 7.89 -8.67
N LEU A 143 13.22 6.64 -8.25
CA LEU A 143 13.78 6.10 -7.02
C LEU A 143 13.96 4.60 -7.15
N CYS A 144 15.18 4.12 -6.93
CA CYS A 144 15.45 2.71 -6.74
C CYS A 144 16.32 2.49 -5.50
N ASN A 145 16.06 1.42 -4.75
CA ASN A 145 16.84 1.06 -3.57
C ASN A 145 16.63 -0.41 -3.17
N THR A 146 17.37 -0.87 -2.17
CA THR A 146 17.30 -2.24 -1.63
C THR A 146 16.54 -2.29 -0.30
N ASN A 147 15.65 -1.35 -0.06
CA ASN A 147 14.83 -1.32 1.14
C ASN A 147 13.71 -2.35 1.07
N ASN A 148 13.41 -2.97 2.20
CA ASN A 148 12.37 -4.00 2.30
C ASN A 148 11.04 -3.48 2.89
N ILE A 149 10.92 -2.16 3.08
CA ILE A 149 9.67 -1.51 3.51
C ILE A 149 9.33 -0.38 2.54
N LEU A 150 8.06 -0.34 2.10
CA LEU A 150 7.44 0.83 1.49
C LEU A 150 6.23 1.27 2.34
N GLY A 151 6.03 2.56 2.46
CA GLY A 151 4.89 3.12 3.17
C GLY A 151 4.29 4.31 2.43
N PHE A 152 2.98 4.46 2.56
CA PHE A 152 2.22 5.54 1.94
C PHE A 152 1.37 6.21 3.01
N ILE A 153 1.63 7.48 3.25
CA ILE A 153 0.87 8.31 4.17
C ILE A 153 0.14 9.38 3.37
N ASP A 154 -1.10 9.62 3.74
CA ASP A 154 -2.06 10.39 2.97
C ASP A 154 -2.43 9.72 1.64
N SER A 155 -2.60 8.40 1.70
CA SER A 155 -2.91 7.53 0.54
C SER A 155 -4.21 7.91 -0.18
N LYS A 156 -5.06 8.75 0.41
CA LYS A 156 -6.26 9.34 -0.21
C LYS A 156 -6.04 10.74 -0.79
N ASN A 157 -4.82 11.23 -0.81
CA ASN A 157 -4.44 12.54 -1.34
C ASN A 157 -5.18 13.72 -0.68
N ASN A 158 -5.52 13.60 0.60
CA ASN A 158 -6.20 14.69 1.35
C ASN A 158 -5.26 15.84 1.68
N LYS A 159 -3.95 15.54 1.85
CA LYS A 159 -2.88 16.50 2.15
C LYS A 159 -1.72 16.31 1.16
N THR A 160 -0.50 16.49 1.61
CA THR A 160 0.70 16.18 0.82
C THR A 160 1.09 14.72 1.03
N PRO A 161 0.94 13.85 0.02
CA PRO A 161 1.30 12.45 0.13
C PRO A 161 2.80 12.29 0.43
N LYS A 162 3.12 11.31 1.26
CA LYS A 162 4.49 10.97 1.62
C LYS A 162 4.74 9.52 1.30
N VAL A 163 5.87 9.25 0.69
CA VAL A 163 6.40 7.90 0.53
C VAL A 163 7.41 7.66 1.64
N LEU A 164 7.32 6.54 2.32
CA LEU A 164 8.32 6.09 3.28
C LEU A 164 9.01 4.87 2.70
N SER A 165 10.33 4.84 2.78
CA SER A 165 11.10 3.67 2.40
C SER A 165 12.09 3.36 3.52
N GLY A 166 12.29 2.07 3.81
CA GLY A 166 13.13 1.68 4.92
C GLY A 166 13.45 0.21 5.00
N ASN A 167 14.10 -0.17 6.09
CA ASN A 167 14.53 -1.55 6.32
C ASN A 167 14.20 -2.04 7.72
N ILE A 168 13.82 -3.31 7.81
CA ILE A 168 13.97 -4.11 9.03
C ILE A 168 15.27 -4.91 8.86
N LYS A 169 16.26 -4.58 9.65
CA LYS A 169 17.56 -5.24 9.65
C LYS A 169 18.19 -5.19 11.05
N ASP A 170 18.83 -6.28 11.46
CA ASP A 170 19.56 -6.38 12.72
C ASP A 170 18.72 -5.97 13.96
N GLY A 171 17.44 -6.37 13.98
CA GLY A 171 16.53 -6.05 15.08
C GLY A 171 16.14 -4.59 15.19
N LYS A 172 16.31 -3.82 14.13
CA LYS A 172 15.94 -2.40 14.05
C LYS A 172 15.11 -2.10 12.81
N ILE A 173 14.27 -1.09 12.92
CA ILE A 173 13.52 -0.55 11.80
C ILE A 173 13.95 0.89 11.54
N SER A 174 14.33 1.17 10.31
CA SER A 174 14.66 2.52 9.84
C SER A 174 13.69 2.94 8.75
N LEU A 175 13.25 4.18 8.78
CA LEU A 175 12.36 4.75 7.76
C LEU A 175 12.89 6.12 7.33
N VAL A 176 12.88 6.38 6.05
CA VAL A 176 13.15 7.68 5.43
C VAL A 176 11.90 8.13 4.70
N SER A 177 11.53 9.39 4.88
CA SER A 177 10.40 9.99 4.18
C SER A 177 10.83 10.68 2.91
N TYR A 178 9.96 10.57 1.90
CA TYR A 178 10.11 11.23 0.61
C TYR A 178 8.84 11.99 0.25
N ILE A 179 9.02 13.15 -0.39
CA ILE A 179 7.96 13.90 -1.08
C ILE A 179 8.34 14.05 -2.54
N LEU A 180 7.35 14.00 -3.42
CA LEU A 180 7.57 14.25 -4.84
C LEU A 180 7.54 15.76 -5.11
N ILE A 181 8.66 16.27 -5.63
CA ILE A 181 8.83 17.67 -6.00
C ILE A 181 9.46 17.74 -7.39
N LYS A 182 8.75 18.35 -8.35
CA LYS A 182 9.25 18.52 -9.73
C LYS A 182 9.77 17.21 -10.33
N ASN A 183 8.93 16.18 -10.33
CA ASN A 183 9.24 14.84 -10.87
C ASN A 183 10.44 14.13 -10.21
N SER A 184 10.77 14.46 -8.97
CA SER A 184 11.85 13.85 -8.23
C SER A 184 11.45 13.61 -6.79
N LEU A 185 11.67 12.41 -6.29
CA LEU A 185 11.49 12.10 -4.88
C LEU A 185 12.64 12.67 -4.06
N LYS A 186 12.32 13.59 -3.17
CA LYS A 186 13.27 14.23 -2.25
C LYS A 186 13.09 13.66 -0.86
N SER A 187 14.16 13.12 -0.31
CA SER A 187 14.18 12.69 1.08
C SER A 187 14.19 13.89 2.02
N PHE A 188 13.56 13.72 3.17
CA PHE A 188 13.67 14.67 4.27
C PHE A 188 13.78 13.90 5.57
N GLU A 189 14.63 14.40 6.45
CA GLU A 189 14.77 13.86 7.79
C GLU A 189 13.61 14.35 8.65
N TYR A 190 13.03 13.45 9.37
CA TYR A 190 12.03 13.74 10.38
C TYR A 190 12.36 12.91 11.61
N ASN A 191 12.48 13.56 12.75
CA ASN A 191 12.62 12.86 14.03
C ASN A 191 11.29 12.18 14.35
N TYR A 192 11.17 10.94 13.93
CA TYR A 192 9.99 10.14 14.22
C TYR A 192 9.94 9.82 15.71
N LEU A 193 8.83 10.19 16.33
CA LEU A 193 8.50 9.74 17.67
C LEU A 193 8.54 8.21 17.74
N ASP A 194 8.76 7.68 18.93
CA ASP A 194 8.71 6.24 19.17
C ASP A 194 7.40 5.66 18.64
N ASN A 195 7.49 4.49 18.04
CA ASN A 195 6.38 3.78 17.39
C ASN A 195 5.67 4.57 16.27
N TYR A 196 6.38 5.46 15.56
CA TYR A 196 5.83 6.17 14.41
C TYR A 196 5.27 5.19 13.37
N MET A 197 3.99 5.39 12.97
CA MET A 197 3.26 4.49 12.06
C MET A 197 3.32 3.01 12.45
N GLY A 198 3.43 2.73 13.74
CA GLY A 198 3.45 1.36 14.26
C GLY A 198 4.76 0.62 14.08
N LYS A 199 5.87 1.31 13.72
CA LYS A 199 7.16 0.67 13.40
C LYS A 199 7.64 -0.30 14.49
N ASP A 200 7.55 0.09 15.77
CA ASP A 200 8.04 -0.76 16.87
C ASP A 200 7.11 -1.95 17.11
N THR A 201 5.80 -1.75 16.94
CA THR A 201 4.80 -2.84 16.97
C THR A 201 5.05 -3.85 15.86
N ILE A 202 5.34 -3.37 14.64
CA ILE A 202 5.66 -4.24 13.50
C ILE A 202 6.98 -4.98 13.71
N LEU A 203 8.01 -4.30 14.21
CA LEU A 203 9.27 -4.94 14.55
C LEU A 203 9.08 -6.06 15.57
N GLY A 204 8.32 -5.79 16.64
CA GLY A 204 7.99 -6.79 17.64
C GLY A 204 7.20 -7.97 17.05
N PHE A 205 6.28 -7.70 16.12
CA PHE A 205 5.53 -8.76 15.43
C PHE A 205 6.43 -9.59 14.50
N VAL A 206 7.32 -8.97 13.74
CA VAL A 206 8.30 -9.67 12.90
C VAL A 206 9.20 -10.57 13.77
N ASN A 207 9.67 -10.07 14.92
CA ASN A 207 10.46 -10.87 15.87
C ASN A 207 9.65 -12.05 16.43
N LEU A 208 8.37 -11.86 16.75
CA LEU A 208 7.48 -12.92 17.17
C LEU A 208 7.35 -14.01 16.09
N MET A 209 7.05 -13.63 14.86
CA MET A 209 6.91 -14.56 13.73
C MET A 209 8.21 -15.34 13.45
N THR A 210 9.34 -14.68 13.48
CA THR A 210 10.66 -15.31 13.24
C THR A 210 11.09 -16.23 14.38
N SER A 211 10.49 -16.12 15.58
CA SER A 211 10.73 -17.02 16.71
C SER A 211 9.91 -18.31 16.64
N PHE A 212 8.94 -18.44 15.73
CA PHE A 212 8.16 -19.65 15.58
C PHE A 212 8.98 -20.83 15.00
N PRO A 213 8.71 -22.08 15.39
CA PRO A 213 7.65 -22.53 16.31
C PRO A 213 7.97 -22.26 17.78
N LEU A 214 6.92 -22.04 18.60
CA LEU A 214 7.03 -21.87 20.04
C LEU A 214 6.24 -22.95 20.78
N ALA A 215 6.78 -23.43 21.89
CA ALA A 215 6.07 -24.38 22.76
C ALA A 215 4.83 -23.73 23.42
N GLU A 216 4.95 -22.48 23.81
CA GLU A 216 3.87 -21.68 24.39
C GLU A 216 3.84 -20.29 23.74
N LEU A 217 2.65 -19.89 23.30
CA LEU A 217 2.44 -18.56 22.73
C LEU A 217 2.07 -17.55 23.84
N ASN A 218 2.95 -16.60 24.08
CA ASN A 218 2.65 -15.47 24.95
C ASN A 218 2.26 -14.24 24.10
N ILE A 219 0.98 -13.84 24.17
CA ILE A 219 0.46 -12.68 23.46
C ILE A 219 0.78 -11.41 24.25
N SER A 220 1.83 -10.71 23.83
CA SER A 220 2.24 -9.46 24.46
C SER A 220 1.21 -8.36 24.28
N ARG A 221 0.79 -7.72 25.40
CA ARG A 221 -0.06 -6.52 25.38
C ARG A 221 0.62 -5.32 24.76
N ASP A 222 1.93 -5.35 24.55
CA ASP A 222 2.65 -4.26 23.92
C ASP A 222 2.45 -4.26 22.40
N LEU A 223 2.24 -5.42 21.80
CA LEU A 223 2.02 -5.56 20.36
C LEU A 223 0.53 -5.50 19.99
N PHE A 224 -0.33 -6.08 20.82
CA PHE A 224 -1.72 -6.32 20.48
C PHE A 224 -2.68 -5.39 21.24
N SER A 225 -3.77 -5.04 20.56
CA SER A 225 -4.87 -4.28 21.16
C SER A 225 -5.52 -5.09 22.31
N PRO A 226 -5.99 -4.44 23.38
CA PRO A 226 -6.77 -5.10 24.43
C PRO A 226 -8.02 -5.83 23.90
N HIS A 227 -8.54 -5.40 22.75
CA HIS A 227 -9.73 -5.95 22.10
C HIS A 227 -9.37 -6.80 20.86
N LEU A 228 -8.29 -7.57 20.96
CA LEU A 228 -7.92 -8.52 19.90
C LEU A 228 -9.03 -9.55 19.68
N ASN A 229 -9.42 -9.78 18.41
CA ASN A 229 -10.48 -10.73 18.13
C ASN A 229 -10.02 -12.19 18.30
N GLY A 230 -10.95 -13.09 18.62
CA GLY A 230 -10.66 -14.51 18.86
C GLY A 230 -10.05 -15.21 17.64
N ASN A 231 -10.43 -14.82 16.42
CA ASN A 231 -9.89 -15.38 15.19
C ASN A 231 -8.37 -15.10 15.07
N THR A 232 -7.94 -13.90 15.43
CA THR A 232 -6.50 -13.56 15.42
C THR A 232 -5.73 -14.37 16.47
N ILE A 233 -6.31 -14.59 17.65
CA ILE A 233 -5.68 -15.43 18.70
C ILE A 233 -5.54 -16.88 18.20
N SER A 234 -6.60 -17.44 17.65
CA SER A 234 -6.60 -18.81 17.10
C SER A 234 -5.59 -18.95 15.97
N LEU A 235 -5.50 -17.95 15.08
CA LEU A 235 -4.52 -17.92 13.99
C LEU A 235 -3.08 -17.94 14.53
N LEU A 236 -2.75 -17.09 15.49
CA LEU A 236 -1.41 -17.04 16.07
C LEU A 236 -1.05 -18.34 16.79
N SER A 237 -2.01 -18.97 17.48
CA SER A 237 -1.83 -20.26 18.13
C SER A 237 -1.55 -21.37 17.10
N ASP A 238 -2.29 -21.39 16.00
CA ASP A 238 -2.05 -22.33 14.89
C ASP A 238 -0.66 -22.15 14.30
N LEU A 239 -0.29 -20.89 13.95
CA LEU A 239 1.01 -20.58 13.38
C LEU A 239 2.18 -20.97 14.30
N SER A 240 2.06 -20.70 15.59
CA SER A 240 3.12 -21.00 16.57
C SER A 240 3.36 -22.50 16.75
N SER A 241 2.34 -23.33 16.52
CA SER A 241 2.41 -24.79 16.68
C SER A 241 2.91 -25.53 15.43
N ARG A 242 2.94 -24.86 14.28
CA ARG A 242 3.41 -25.46 13.02
C ARG A 242 4.91 -25.74 13.06
N LYS A 243 5.33 -26.85 12.47
CA LYS A 243 6.76 -27.21 12.36
C LYS A 243 7.40 -26.53 11.13
N VAL A 244 7.31 -25.23 11.09
CA VAL A 244 7.85 -24.37 10.03
C VAL A 244 8.58 -23.17 10.63
N SER A 245 9.50 -22.59 9.89
CA SER A 245 10.14 -21.31 10.24
C SER A 245 9.65 -20.22 9.30
N TYR A 246 9.58 -18.99 9.81
CA TYR A 246 9.19 -17.80 9.06
C TYR A 246 10.35 -16.83 9.00
N ASN A 247 10.75 -16.43 7.80
CA ASN A 247 11.76 -15.40 7.58
C ASN A 247 11.11 -14.19 6.91
N PHE A 248 11.24 -13.03 7.53
CA PHE A 248 10.70 -11.78 6.98
C PHE A 248 11.39 -11.43 5.65
N GLN A 249 10.58 -11.01 4.68
CA GLN A 249 11.04 -10.63 3.35
C GLN A 249 10.85 -9.13 3.13
N ASP A 250 9.62 -8.66 3.08
CA ASP A 250 9.28 -7.27 2.86
C ASP A 250 7.95 -6.87 3.51
N ALA A 251 7.69 -5.57 3.50
CA ALA A 251 6.43 -5.01 3.95
C ALA A 251 6.00 -3.81 3.11
N VAL A 252 4.68 -3.62 3.04
CA VAL A 252 4.09 -2.36 2.58
C VAL A 252 3.04 -1.91 3.57
N PHE A 253 2.94 -0.60 3.81
CA PHE A 253 1.91 -0.06 4.69
C PHE A 253 1.28 1.21 4.14
N LYS A 254 0.07 1.48 4.63
CA LYS A 254 -0.66 2.73 4.34
C LYS A 254 -1.54 3.14 5.50
N ASP A 255 -1.85 4.44 5.53
CA ASP A 255 -2.91 4.96 6.36
C ASP A 255 -4.28 4.45 5.85
N TYR A 256 -5.18 4.17 6.81
CA TYR A 256 -6.49 3.59 6.52
C TYR A 256 -7.64 4.45 7.03
N LYS A 257 -7.52 4.99 8.25
CA LYS A 257 -8.50 5.91 8.83
C LYS A 257 -7.81 7.10 9.49
N TRP A 258 -8.57 8.18 9.60
CA TRP A 258 -8.14 9.45 10.18
C TRP A 258 -9.17 9.97 11.15
N ASP A 259 -8.72 10.78 12.11
CA ASP A 259 -9.59 11.57 12.96
C ASP A 259 -10.11 12.83 12.20
N LYS A 260 -10.96 13.61 12.89
CA LYS A 260 -11.51 14.87 12.34
C LYS A 260 -10.45 15.93 12.00
N ASN A 261 -9.26 15.83 12.57
CA ASN A 261 -8.14 16.73 12.33
C ASN A 261 -7.21 16.21 11.21
N GLY A 262 -7.52 15.03 10.64
CA GLY A 262 -6.74 14.38 9.61
C GLY A 262 -5.48 13.67 10.13
N ASN A 263 -5.41 13.36 11.45
CA ASN A 263 -4.35 12.51 11.97
C ASN A 263 -4.71 11.04 11.78
N VAL A 264 -3.72 10.23 11.43
CA VAL A 264 -3.92 8.80 11.18
C VAL A 264 -4.30 8.09 12.48
N THR A 265 -5.40 7.34 12.46
CA THR A 265 -5.89 6.54 13.57
C THR A 265 -5.78 5.04 13.34
N ASP A 266 -5.82 4.62 12.08
CA ASP A 266 -5.71 3.22 11.71
C ASP A 266 -4.75 3.06 10.52
N LEU A 267 -3.97 1.98 10.54
CA LEU A 267 -3.00 1.62 9.52
C LEU A 267 -3.25 0.19 9.04
N ILE A 268 -2.87 -0.08 7.82
CA ILE A 268 -2.76 -1.44 7.28
C ILE A 268 -1.30 -1.69 6.92
N TRP A 269 -0.73 -2.76 7.48
CA TRP A 269 0.56 -3.30 7.09
C TRP A 269 0.38 -4.66 6.43
N THR A 270 0.95 -4.85 5.26
CA THR A 270 1.04 -6.14 4.59
C THR A 270 2.48 -6.61 4.64
N LEU A 271 2.72 -7.74 5.30
CA LEU A 271 4.04 -8.33 5.48
C LEU A 271 4.13 -9.63 4.70
N SER A 272 5.27 -9.86 4.05
CA SER A 272 5.60 -11.13 3.42
C SER A 272 6.67 -11.85 4.22
N PHE A 273 6.45 -13.15 4.39
CA PHE A 273 7.39 -14.07 5.00
C PHE A 273 7.66 -15.25 4.08
N LYS A 274 8.88 -15.74 4.11
CA LYS A 274 9.26 -17.04 3.55
C LYS A 274 8.98 -18.09 4.61
N GLU A 275 8.00 -18.96 4.37
CA GLU A 275 7.71 -20.14 5.20
C GLU A 275 8.57 -21.30 4.70
N THR A 276 9.30 -21.95 5.60
CA THR A 276 10.15 -23.11 5.28
C THR A 276 9.81 -24.26 6.21
N ASP A 277 9.51 -25.43 5.66
CA ASP A 277 9.21 -26.64 6.43
C ASP A 277 10.45 -27.14 7.16
N SER A 278 10.33 -27.45 8.45
CA SER A 278 11.46 -27.89 9.30
C SER A 278 11.98 -29.28 8.93
N LYS A 279 11.17 -30.14 8.30
CA LYS A 279 11.55 -31.49 7.87
C LYS A 279 12.03 -31.54 6.43
N ASN A 280 11.50 -30.64 5.59
CA ASN A 280 11.83 -30.57 4.18
C ASN A 280 12.16 -29.12 3.78
N LEU A 281 13.42 -28.73 3.91
CA LEU A 281 13.91 -27.39 3.62
C LEU A 281 13.71 -26.94 2.16
N LYS A 282 13.34 -27.87 1.24
CA LYS A 282 12.97 -27.53 -0.14
C LYS A 282 11.50 -27.12 -0.28
N LEU A 283 10.68 -27.40 0.73
CA LEU A 283 9.28 -27.00 0.74
C LEU A 283 9.20 -25.56 1.28
N ILE A 284 9.21 -24.62 0.37
CA ILE A 284 9.21 -23.19 0.64
C ILE A 284 7.92 -22.58 0.08
N LYS A 285 7.32 -21.66 0.82
CA LYS A 285 6.11 -20.94 0.40
C LYS A 285 6.21 -19.46 0.76
N ASN A 286 5.52 -18.61 0.00
CA ASN A 286 5.21 -17.27 0.44
C ASN A 286 4.08 -17.30 1.48
N TYR A 287 4.22 -16.50 2.51
CA TYR A 287 3.22 -16.33 3.56
C TYR A 287 2.95 -14.84 3.77
N THR A 288 1.87 -14.36 3.20
CA THR A 288 1.52 -12.94 3.27
C THR A 288 0.43 -12.69 4.30
N MET A 289 0.67 -11.72 5.17
CA MET A 289 -0.23 -11.33 6.25
C MET A 289 -0.58 -9.85 6.15
N GLU A 290 -1.85 -9.54 6.39
CA GLU A 290 -2.33 -8.17 6.50
C GLU A 290 -2.69 -7.86 7.95
N LEU A 291 -1.99 -6.91 8.55
CA LEU A 291 -2.14 -6.48 9.93
C LEU A 291 -2.87 -5.14 9.97
N PHE A 292 -3.96 -5.09 10.71
CA PHE A 292 -4.68 -3.85 10.99
C PHE A 292 -4.20 -3.30 12.32
N LEU A 293 -3.60 -2.12 12.30
CA LEU A 293 -3.14 -1.43 13.48
C LEU A 293 -4.08 -0.29 13.82
N LYS A 294 -4.36 -0.11 15.10
CA LYS A 294 -5.18 0.96 15.61
C LYS A 294 -4.42 1.78 16.63
N LEU A 295 -4.55 3.10 16.56
CA LEU A 295 -3.99 4.01 17.54
C LEU A 295 -4.74 3.85 18.87
N ILE A 296 -4.04 3.41 19.90
CA ILE A 296 -4.58 3.24 21.25
C ILE A 296 -4.09 4.38 22.12
N PRO A 297 -5.00 5.20 22.70
CA PRO A 297 -4.62 6.19 23.69
C PRO A 297 -3.95 5.50 24.88
N LYS A 298 -2.93 6.12 25.45
CA LYS A 298 -2.29 5.66 26.67
C LYS A 298 -2.41 6.79 27.70
N ASP A 299 -2.96 6.47 28.87
CA ASP A 299 -3.11 7.45 29.95
C ASP A 299 -1.77 8.12 30.23
N ASP A 300 -1.73 9.46 30.16
CA ASP A 300 -0.58 10.33 30.37
C ASP A 300 0.68 10.06 29.50
N LYS A 301 0.56 9.28 28.41
CA LYS A 301 1.68 8.94 27.51
C LYS A 301 1.29 9.06 26.04
N VAL A 302 2.30 9.07 25.19
CA VAL A 302 2.14 9.07 23.72
C VAL A 302 1.32 7.86 23.27
N SER A 303 0.22 8.12 22.56
CA SER A 303 -0.61 7.06 21.93
C SER A 303 0.23 6.13 21.04
N THR A 304 -0.06 4.85 21.06
CA THR A 304 0.71 3.85 20.31
C THR A 304 -0.20 3.06 19.37
N PHE A 305 0.32 2.72 18.19
CA PHE A 305 -0.33 1.80 17.28
C PHE A 305 -0.18 0.37 17.78
N LYS A 306 -1.30 -0.38 17.83
CA LYS A 306 -1.32 -1.80 18.22
C LYS A 306 -2.11 -2.62 17.22
N ILE A 307 -1.74 -3.88 17.04
CA ILE A 307 -2.42 -4.81 16.14
C ILE A 307 -3.80 -5.12 16.71
N SER A 308 -4.83 -4.84 15.93
CA SER A 308 -6.24 -5.11 16.27
C SER A 308 -6.79 -6.35 15.58
N SER A 309 -6.26 -6.70 14.40
CA SER A 309 -6.59 -7.93 13.70
C SER A 309 -5.51 -8.31 12.69
N ILE A 310 -5.49 -9.59 12.31
CA ILE A 310 -4.59 -10.17 11.31
C ILE A 310 -5.43 -11.00 10.34
N ASN A 311 -5.17 -10.82 9.05
CA ASN A 311 -5.71 -11.64 7.97
C ASN A 311 -4.56 -12.28 7.18
N ILE A 312 -4.74 -13.50 6.69
CA ILE A 312 -3.85 -14.15 5.74
C ILE A 312 -4.39 -13.87 4.33
N LYS A 313 -3.50 -13.61 3.38
CA LYS A 313 -3.82 -13.44 1.95
C LYS A 313 -3.44 -14.66 1.15
#